data_4f6fb7cf3f10c8790a1ee8428d0d0226
#
_entry.id   4f6fb7cf3f10c8790a1ee8428d0d0226
#
_cell.length_a   1.000
_cell.length_b   1.000
_cell.length_c   1.000
_cell.angle_alpha   90.00
_cell.angle_beta   90.00
_cell.angle_gamma   90.00
#
_symmetry.space_group_name_H-M   'P 1'
#
loop_
_entity.id
_entity.type
_entity.pdbx_description
1 polymer ?
#
loop_
_entity_poly.entity_id
_entity_poly.type
_entity_poly.pdbx_seq_one_letter_code
_entity_poly.pdbx_strand_id
1 'polypeptide(L)'
;MKKVLLVCILFCCFSGFAQKTVQFADPLPPNYKLVPQVDKLNFGTYQNPVSGTVYLFDETGISIVSVVTAYITREQLRESSAIQHRNGYLFGVVKGDSVPCVIEGERFYYGIRTKQVLVGEGGLHQLTKLDTKTYIVNFLEGSFFEPSLFTFETGSLKIVHGNLDALPEYNKILKNSTITRYSAPVDILVPSESQWPELRKLLFTGDALSYIKQS
;
A
#
# COMPACT_ATOMS: atom_id res chain seq x y z
N MET A 1 -46.13 -4.85 -20.86
CA MET A 1 -45.68 -3.61 -20.17
C MET A 1 -45.49 -3.77 -18.65
N LYS A 2 -46.23 -4.58 -17.90
CA LYS A 2 -46.07 -4.74 -16.43
C LYS A 2 -44.73 -5.41 -15.99
N LYS A 3 -44.14 -6.29 -16.79
CA LYS A 3 -42.88 -7.00 -16.45
C LYS A 3 -41.63 -6.14 -16.58
N VAL A 4 -41.63 -5.10 -17.43
CA VAL A 4 -40.50 -4.17 -17.61
C VAL A 4 -40.41 -3.19 -16.41
N LEU A 5 -41.54 -2.81 -15.84
CA LEU A 5 -41.59 -1.92 -14.68
C LEU A 5 -41.00 -2.59 -13.42
N LEU A 6 -41.20 -3.89 -13.23
CA LEU A 6 -40.67 -4.63 -12.10
C LEU A 6 -39.13 -4.75 -12.11
N VAL A 7 -38.53 -4.89 -13.30
CA VAL A 7 -37.07 -4.95 -13.46
C VAL A 7 -36.43 -3.60 -13.17
N CYS A 8 -37.06 -2.49 -13.58
CA CYS A 8 -36.53 -1.14 -13.25
C CYS A 8 -36.60 -0.84 -11.72
N ILE A 9 -37.60 -1.34 -11.02
CA ILE A 9 -37.70 -1.15 -9.56
C ILE A 9 -36.64 -1.97 -8.81
N LEU A 10 -36.30 -3.17 -9.29
CA LEU A 10 -35.22 -3.97 -8.71
C LEU A 10 -33.83 -3.34 -8.93
N PHE A 11 -33.59 -2.64 -10.04
CA PHE A 11 -32.33 -1.92 -10.29
C PHE A 11 -32.17 -0.64 -9.46
N CYS A 12 -33.25 0.03 -9.09
CA CYS A 12 -33.20 1.22 -8.23
C CYS A 12 -32.91 0.92 -6.75
N CYS A 13 -33.05 -0.35 -6.30
CA CYS A 13 -32.74 -0.73 -4.92
C CYS A 13 -31.26 -1.03 -4.66
N PHE A 14 -30.42 -1.08 -5.68
CA PHE A 14 -28.95 -1.13 -5.55
C PHE A 14 -28.32 0.27 -5.62
N SER A 15 -28.94 1.26 -5.00
CA SER A 15 -28.22 2.45 -4.55
C SER A 15 -27.26 1.96 -3.48
N GLY A 16 -26.07 1.51 -3.89
CA GLY A 16 -25.02 1.14 -2.96
C GLY A 16 -24.86 2.30 -1.98
N PHE A 17 -25.20 2.09 -0.72
CA PHE A 17 -24.85 3.03 0.33
C PHE A 17 -23.34 3.12 0.30
N ALA A 18 -22.82 4.24 -0.25
CA ALA A 18 -21.40 4.51 -0.21
C ALA A 18 -20.99 4.46 1.26
N GLN A 19 -20.23 3.43 1.64
CA GLN A 19 -19.83 3.23 3.01
C GLN A 19 -19.01 4.43 3.44
N LYS A 20 -19.41 5.06 4.54
CA LYS A 20 -18.71 6.19 5.10
C LYS A 20 -17.41 5.69 5.70
N THR A 21 -16.31 6.36 5.42
CA THR A 21 -14.97 6.03 5.92
C THR A 21 -14.41 7.17 6.77
N VAL A 22 -13.30 6.90 7.45
CA VAL A 22 -12.56 7.90 8.21
C VAL A 22 -11.12 8.00 7.73
N GLN A 23 -10.53 9.18 7.84
CA GLN A 23 -9.11 9.46 7.68
C GLN A 23 -8.64 10.36 8.82
N PHE A 24 -7.34 10.56 8.97
CA PHE A 24 -6.77 11.35 10.05
C PHE A 24 -6.11 12.62 9.50
N ALA A 25 -6.31 13.76 10.19
CA ALA A 25 -5.72 15.03 9.80
C ALA A 25 -4.20 15.02 9.99
N ASP A 26 -3.74 14.34 11.04
CA ASP A 26 -2.34 14.26 11.42
C ASP A 26 -1.87 12.80 11.53
N PRO A 27 -0.56 12.54 11.42
CA PRO A 27 0.01 11.22 11.61
C PRO A 27 -0.28 10.66 13.00
N LEU A 28 -0.53 9.36 13.08
CA LEU A 28 -0.76 8.67 14.35
C LEU A 28 0.51 7.98 14.89
N PRO A 29 0.66 7.87 16.21
CA PRO A 29 -0.18 8.49 17.27
C PRO A 29 0.03 10.01 17.37
N PRO A 30 -0.92 10.74 17.97
CA PRO A 30 -0.75 12.17 18.22
C PRO A 30 0.51 12.45 19.06
N ASN A 31 1.25 13.50 18.71
CA ASN A 31 2.45 13.99 19.41
C ASN A 31 3.65 13.01 19.49
N TYR A 32 3.61 11.90 18.76
CA TYR A 32 4.78 11.02 18.68
C TYR A 32 5.80 11.55 17.67
N LYS A 33 7.09 11.30 17.98
CA LYS A 33 8.18 11.70 17.10
C LYS A 33 8.19 10.85 15.83
N LEU A 34 8.19 11.52 14.69
CA LEU A 34 8.44 10.90 13.41
C LEU A 34 9.92 10.46 13.30
N VAL A 35 10.14 9.33 12.66
CA VAL A 35 11.47 8.78 12.41
C VAL A 35 11.66 8.53 10.91
N PRO A 36 12.87 8.69 10.35
CA PRO A 36 13.12 8.51 8.91
C PRO A 36 13.16 7.03 8.50
N GLN A 37 13.43 6.12 9.44
CA GLN A 37 13.63 4.71 9.17
C GLN A 37 13.33 3.87 10.42
N VAL A 38 13.20 2.56 10.25
CA VAL A 38 13.12 1.59 11.37
C VAL A 38 14.50 1.38 12.00
N ASP A 39 14.55 0.73 13.17
CA ASP A 39 15.82 0.36 13.81
C ASP A 39 16.57 -0.67 12.94
N LYS A 40 17.90 -0.62 12.94
CA LYS A 40 18.78 -1.50 12.12
C LYS A 40 18.51 -2.99 12.30
N LEU A 41 18.07 -3.41 13.48
CA LEU A 41 17.72 -4.83 13.75
C LEU A 41 16.55 -5.32 12.85
N ASN A 42 15.73 -4.39 12.37
CA ASN A 42 14.58 -4.67 11.52
C ASN A 42 14.91 -4.54 10.01
N PHE A 43 16.16 -4.16 9.66
CA PHE A 43 16.56 -4.06 8.25
C PHE A 43 16.48 -5.43 7.56
N GLY A 44 16.11 -5.38 6.29
CA GLY A 44 16.02 -6.54 5.43
C GLY A 44 14.89 -6.45 4.42
N THR A 45 14.79 -7.49 3.64
CA THR A 45 13.75 -7.68 2.62
C THR A 45 12.69 -8.63 3.18
N TYR A 46 11.43 -8.24 3.11
CA TYR A 46 10.30 -9.02 3.61
C TYR A 46 9.29 -9.23 2.49
N GLN A 47 8.98 -10.48 2.17
CA GLN A 47 8.07 -10.85 1.09
C GLN A 47 6.79 -11.49 1.60
N ASN A 48 5.66 -11.04 1.10
CA ASN A 48 4.38 -11.71 1.32
C ASN A 48 4.32 -12.96 0.42
N PRO A 49 4.14 -14.16 0.96
CA PRO A 49 4.16 -15.41 0.18
C PRO A 49 2.93 -15.57 -0.73
N VAL A 50 1.84 -14.86 -0.46
CA VAL A 50 0.59 -14.94 -1.23
C VAL A 50 0.56 -13.91 -2.34
N SER A 51 0.77 -12.62 -2.01
CA SER A 51 0.71 -11.52 -2.99
C SER A 51 2.02 -11.32 -3.76
N GLY A 52 3.14 -11.84 -3.26
CA GLY A 52 4.47 -11.56 -3.79
C GLY A 52 4.99 -10.14 -3.51
N THR A 53 4.22 -9.30 -2.81
CA THR A 53 4.65 -7.93 -2.45
C THR A 53 5.90 -7.99 -1.59
N VAL A 54 6.86 -7.14 -1.90
CA VAL A 54 8.17 -7.08 -1.20
C VAL A 54 8.35 -5.70 -0.58
N TYR A 55 8.57 -5.68 0.73
CA TYR A 55 9.03 -4.50 1.46
C TYR A 55 10.54 -4.58 1.68
N LEU A 56 11.23 -3.50 1.43
CA LEU A 56 12.66 -3.30 1.73
C LEU A 56 12.77 -2.25 2.83
N PHE A 57 13.46 -2.62 3.92
CA PHE A 57 13.79 -1.73 5.03
C PHE A 57 15.31 -1.59 5.10
N ASP A 58 15.80 -0.40 4.91
CA ASP A 58 17.23 -0.09 4.92
C ASP A 58 17.50 1.29 5.55
N GLU A 59 18.74 1.75 5.49
CA GLU A 59 19.16 3.06 5.99
C GLU A 59 18.52 4.24 5.26
N THR A 60 17.94 4.02 4.09
CA THR A 60 17.24 5.05 3.31
C THR A 60 15.76 5.15 3.66
N GLY A 61 15.22 4.17 4.42
CA GLY A 61 13.82 4.14 4.86
C GLY A 61 13.07 2.87 4.51
N ILE A 62 11.85 3.02 4.04
CA ILE A 62 10.95 1.92 3.66
C ILE A 62 10.59 2.06 2.18
N SER A 63 10.75 0.96 1.43
CA SER A 63 10.36 0.91 0.02
C SER A 63 9.53 -0.33 -0.29
N ILE A 64 8.63 -0.22 -1.27
CA ILE A 64 8.02 -1.38 -1.93
C ILE A 64 8.80 -1.68 -3.21
N VAL A 65 9.14 -2.95 -3.38
CA VAL A 65 9.70 -3.47 -4.63
C VAL A 65 8.63 -4.28 -5.33
N SER A 66 8.31 -3.90 -6.55
CA SER A 66 7.32 -4.57 -7.39
C SER A 66 7.97 -5.05 -8.68
N VAL A 67 7.40 -6.10 -9.28
CA VAL A 67 7.73 -6.52 -10.63
C VAL A 67 6.56 -6.18 -11.53
N VAL A 68 6.77 -5.26 -12.45
CA VAL A 68 5.79 -4.90 -13.46
C VAL A 68 6.05 -5.75 -14.70
N THR A 69 5.04 -6.48 -15.16
CA THR A 69 5.14 -7.22 -16.42
C THR A 69 4.99 -6.25 -17.59
N ALA A 70 6.02 -6.20 -18.42
CA ALA A 70 6.01 -5.48 -19.68
C ALA A 70 6.15 -6.46 -20.85
N TYR A 71 5.90 -6.01 -22.06
CA TYR A 71 6.18 -6.79 -23.26
C TYR A 71 6.74 -5.91 -24.38
N ILE A 72 7.46 -6.56 -25.30
CA ILE A 72 7.87 -6.00 -26.59
C ILE A 72 7.39 -6.95 -27.67
N THR A 73 6.92 -6.41 -28.80
CA THR A 73 6.49 -7.23 -29.93
C THR A 73 7.70 -7.66 -30.76
N ARG A 74 7.55 -8.73 -31.55
CA ARG A 74 8.57 -9.19 -32.50
C ARG A 74 8.94 -8.10 -33.52
N GLU A 75 7.96 -7.31 -33.97
CA GLU A 75 8.17 -6.17 -34.86
C GLU A 75 9.04 -5.10 -34.19
N GLN A 76 8.65 -4.64 -32.99
CA GLN A 76 9.44 -3.66 -32.22
C GLN A 76 10.87 -4.16 -31.96
N LEU A 77 11.04 -5.47 -31.70
CA LEU A 77 12.34 -6.07 -31.49
C LEU A 77 13.21 -6.02 -32.76
N ARG A 78 12.63 -6.25 -33.95
CA ARG A 78 13.34 -6.16 -35.25
C ARG A 78 13.74 -4.72 -35.58
N GLU A 79 12.90 -3.75 -35.25
CA GLU A 79 13.12 -2.33 -35.52
C GLU A 79 14.12 -1.69 -34.55
N SER A 80 14.29 -2.30 -33.38
CA SER A 80 15.18 -1.77 -32.36
C SER A 80 16.63 -2.18 -32.59
N SER A 81 17.53 -1.21 -32.72
CA SER A 81 18.97 -1.46 -32.70
C SER A 81 19.51 -1.65 -31.27
N ALA A 82 18.77 -1.26 -30.25
CA ALA A 82 19.18 -1.27 -28.84
C ALA A 82 18.74 -2.53 -28.10
N ILE A 83 17.63 -3.18 -28.54
CA ILE A 83 17.06 -4.34 -27.85
C ILE A 83 17.38 -5.60 -28.62
N GLN A 84 17.88 -6.63 -27.94
CA GLN A 84 18.21 -7.92 -28.52
C GLN A 84 17.61 -9.06 -27.67
N HIS A 85 17.18 -10.12 -28.34
CA HIS A 85 16.78 -11.37 -27.69
C HIS A 85 17.84 -12.45 -27.94
N ARG A 86 18.32 -13.08 -26.85
CA ARG A 86 19.26 -14.22 -26.90
C ARG A 86 18.99 -15.18 -25.76
N ASN A 87 18.88 -16.47 -26.06
CA ASN A 87 18.78 -17.55 -25.07
C ASN A 87 17.71 -17.33 -24.00
N GLY A 88 16.54 -16.79 -24.36
CA GLY A 88 15.45 -16.53 -23.42
C GLY A 88 15.59 -15.24 -22.60
N TYR A 89 16.54 -14.38 -22.96
CA TYR A 89 16.77 -13.08 -22.30
C TYR A 89 16.62 -11.93 -23.29
N LEU A 90 16.07 -10.83 -22.81
CA LEU A 90 16.08 -9.53 -23.49
C LEU A 90 17.22 -8.66 -22.92
N PHE A 91 18.02 -8.12 -23.82
CA PHE A 91 19.10 -7.17 -23.54
C PHE A 91 18.67 -5.79 -23.99
N GLY A 92 19.06 -4.74 -23.26
CA GLY A 92 18.79 -3.35 -23.62
C GLY A 92 17.41 -2.83 -23.24
N VAL A 93 16.52 -3.65 -22.66
CA VAL A 93 15.22 -3.21 -22.10
C VAL A 93 15.37 -2.57 -20.72
N VAL A 94 16.41 -2.98 -19.98
CA VAL A 94 16.84 -2.37 -18.72
C VAL A 94 18.30 -1.96 -18.90
N LYS A 95 18.65 -0.73 -18.52
CA LYS A 95 20.00 -0.19 -18.70
C LYS A 95 21.02 -1.04 -17.95
N GLY A 96 21.97 -1.62 -18.70
CA GLY A 96 23.10 -2.38 -18.14
C GLY A 96 22.78 -3.80 -17.70
N ASP A 97 21.57 -4.29 -17.92
CA ASP A 97 21.13 -5.61 -17.47
C ASP A 97 20.42 -6.41 -18.58
N SER A 98 20.34 -7.71 -18.37
CA SER A 98 19.53 -8.62 -19.18
C SER A 98 18.39 -9.19 -18.33
N VAL A 99 17.21 -9.27 -18.89
CA VAL A 99 16.02 -9.77 -18.17
C VAL A 99 15.50 -11.05 -18.84
N PRO A 100 15.14 -12.09 -18.08
CA PRO A 100 14.51 -13.27 -18.63
C PRO A 100 13.15 -12.89 -19.24
N CYS A 101 12.80 -13.54 -20.36
CA CYS A 101 11.53 -13.31 -21.00
C CYS A 101 10.82 -14.63 -21.34
N VAL A 102 9.49 -14.55 -21.36
CA VAL A 102 8.61 -15.62 -21.84
C VAL A 102 8.02 -15.18 -23.18
N ILE A 103 8.04 -16.07 -24.17
CA ILE A 103 7.53 -15.77 -25.52
C ILE A 103 6.13 -16.37 -25.64
N GLU A 104 5.14 -15.52 -25.92
CA GLU A 104 3.78 -15.93 -26.23
C GLU A 104 3.33 -15.26 -27.54
N GLY A 105 3.21 -16.06 -28.60
CA GLY A 105 2.90 -15.57 -29.95
C GLY A 105 3.96 -14.57 -30.44
N GLU A 106 3.53 -13.36 -30.75
CA GLU A 106 4.40 -12.28 -31.24
C GLU A 106 4.93 -11.36 -30.11
N ARG A 107 4.77 -11.74 -28.85
CA ARG A 107 5.16 -10.92 -27.69
C ARG A 107 6.21 -11.60 -26.83
N PHE A 108 7.16 -10.82 -26.37
CA PHE A 108 8.20 -11.18 -25.41
C PHE A 108 7.87 -10.50 -24.08
N TYR A 109 7.32 -11.23 -23.11
CA TYR A 109 6.95 -10.74 -21.79
C TYR A 109 8.16 -10.80 -20.86
N TYR A 110 8.39 -9.74 -20.10
CA TYR A 110 9.49 -9.67 -19.14
C TYR A 110 9.09 -8.84 -17.90
N GLY A 111 9.77 -9.08 -16.78
CA GLY A 111 9.54 -8.37 -15.53
C GLY A 111 10.52 -7.20 -15.35
N ILE A 112 10.00 -6.02 -15.05
CA ILE A 112 10.81 -4.86 -14.65
C ILE A 112 10.64 -4.67 -13.14
N ARG A 113 11.75 -4.72 -12.39
CA ARG A 113 11.73 -4.35 -10.97
C ARG A 113 11.63 -2.84 -10.84
N THR A 114 10.64 -2.38 -10.08
CA THR A 114 10.46 -0.99 -9.68
C THR A 114 10.61 -0.87 -8.18
N LYS A 115 11.27 0.19 -7.71
CA LYS A 115 11.37 0.53 -6.27
C LYS A 115 10.62 1.83 -6.07
N GLN A 116 9.59 1.80 -5.21
CA GLN A 116 8.86 2.98 -4.77
C GLN A 116 9.24 3.25 -3.32
N VAL A 117 9.79 4.43 -3.04
CA VAL A 117 10.08 4.86 -1.67
C VAL A 117 8.78 5.29 -1.01
N LEU A 118 8.46 4.69 0.12
CA LEU A 118 7.29 5.03 0.94
C LEU A 118 7.66 6.04 2.02
N VAL A 119 8.71 5.76 2.78
CA VAL A 119 9.22 6.56 3.89
C VAL A 119 10.71 6.79 3.69
N GLY A 120 11.20 7.97 4.00
CA GLY A 120 12.60 8.39 3.79
C GLY A 120 12.71 9.46 2.73
N GLU A 121 13.92 9.67 2.18
CA GLU A 121 14.16 10.70 1.18
C GLU A 121 13.37 10.42 -0.11
N GLY A 122 12.50 11.34 -0.49
CA GLY A 122 11.59 11.21 -1.63
C GLY A 122 10.31 10.41 -1.35
N GLY A 123 10.15 9.85 -0.15
CA GLY A 123 8.89 9.21 0.29
C GLY A 123 7.88 10.24 0.76
N LEU A 124 6.60 9.96 0.51
CA LEU A 124 5.50 10.85 0.90
C LEU A 124 4.89 10.47 2.26
N HIS A 125 5.12 9.24 2.72
CA HIS A 125 4.48 8.71 3.92
C HIS A 125 5.35 8.93 5.15
N GLN A 126 4.72 8.87 6.32
CA GLN A 126 5.38 9.18 7.59
C GLN A 126 5.46 7.95 8.49
N LEU A 127 6.57 7.80 9.20
CA LEU A 127 6.83 6.70 10.10
C LEU A 127 6.87 7.19 11.54
N THR A 128 6.06 6.57 12.37
CA THR A 128 6.06 6.78 13.82
C THR A 128 6.54 5.51 14.51
N LYS A 129 7.51 5.65 15.42
CA LYS A 129 8.04 4.54 16.22
C LYS A 129 7.26 4.42 17.53
N LEU A 130 6.68 3.25 17.80
CA LEU A 130 6.04 2.94 19.09
C LEU A 130 7.02 2.28 20.04
N ASP A 131 7.80 1.31 19.55
CA ASP A 131 8.89 0.63 20.25
C ASP A 131 9.93 0.10 19.26
N THR A 132 10.86 -0.76 19.70
CA THR A 132 11.95 -1.28 18.84
C THR A 132 11.48 -2.22 17.74
N LYS A 133 10.26 -2.74 17.82
CA LYS A 133 9.69 -3.70 16.87
C LYS A 133 8.38 -3.24 16.25
N THR A 134 7.77 -2.17 16.78
CA THR A 134 6.42 -1.74 16.40
C THR A 134 6.45 -0.31 15.89
N TYR A 135 5.90 -0.12 14.70
CA TYR A 135 5.84 1.18 14.01
C TYR A 135 4.46 1.39 13.41
N ILE A 136 4.11 2.65 13.20
CA ILE A 136 2.96 3.02 12.38
C ILE A 136 3.50 3.72 11.13
N VAL A 137 3.15 3.17 9.97
CA VAL A 137 3.31 3.87 8.69
C VAL A 137 2.00 4.61 8.42
N ASN A 138 2.08 5.93 8.42
CA ASN A 138 0.96 6.82 8.11
C ASN A 138 1.01 7.13 6.62
N PHE A 139 0.19 6.44 5.84
CA PHE A 139 0.10 6.64 4.40
C PHE A 139 -0.60 7.96 4.13
N LEU A 140 0.08 8.87 3.43
CA LEU A 140 -0.50 10.12 2.99
C LEU A 140 -1.38 9.86 1.77
N GLU A 141 -2.66 10.15 1.89
CA GLU A 141 -3.68 10.00 0.88
C GLU A 141 -4.36 11.35 0.61
N GLY A 142 -3.88 12.06 -0.41
CA GLY A 142 -4.21 13.47 -0.63
C GLY A 142 -3.59 14.37 0.45
N SER A 143 -4.40 14.90 1.37
CA SER A 143 -3.94 15.73 2.49
C SER A 143 -4.14 15.08 3.86
N PHE A 144 -4.52 13.80 3.90
CA PHE A 144 -4.90 13.10 5.12
C PHE A 144 -4.18 11.76 5.23
N PHE A 145 -4.22 11.13 6.40
CA PHE A 145 -3.45 9.94 6.71
C PHE A 145 -4.32 8.71 6.91
N GLU A 146 -3.82 7.58 6.40
CA GLU A 146 -4.34 6.24 6.61
C GLU A 146 -3.25 5.40 7.28
N PRO A 147 -3.40 5.03 8.57
CA PRO A 147 -2.36 4.36 9.31
C PRO A 147 -2.33 2.85 9.06
N SER A 148 -1.14 2.26 9.12
CA SER A 148 -0.94 0.81 9.16
C SER A 148 0.10 0.46 10.22
N LEU A 149 -0.20 -0.56 11.02
CA LEU A 149 0.65 -1.05 12.08
C LEU A 149 1.62 -2.10 11.53
N PHE A 150 2.90 -1.86 11.68
CA PHE A 150 4.00 -2.73 11.28
C PHE A 150 4.62 -3.33 12.54
N THR A 151 4.62 -4.65 12.67
CA THR A 151 5.19 -5.35 13.82
C THR A 151 6.23 -6.36 13.34
N PHE A 152 7.49 -6.15 13.73
CA PHE A 152 8.59 -7.05 13.43
C PHE A 152 8.68 -8.15 14.45
N GLU A 153 8.75 -9.38 13.97
CA GLU A 153 8.99 -10.59 14.76
C GLU A 153 10.28 -11.27 14.26
N THR A 154 10.72 -12.33 14.94
CA THR A 154 11.90 -13.09 14.50
C THR A 154 11.65 -13.70 13.11
N GLY A 155 12.34 -13.17 12.09
CA GLY A 155 12.22 -13.65 10.70
C GLY A 155 10.94 -13.25 9.97
N SER A 156 10.10 -12.39 10.54
CA SER A 156 8.86 -11.96 9.87
C SER A 156 8.45 -10.53 10.21
N LEU A 157 7.57 -9.99 9.38
CA LEU A 157 6.88 -8.72 9.56
C LEU A 157 5.38 -8.99 9.46
N LYS A 158 4.61 -8.44 10.39
CA LYS A 158 3.14 -8.38 10.33
C LYS A 158 2.69 -6.97 10.06
N ILE A 159 1.74 -6.82 9.14
CA ILE A 159 1.11 -5.53 8.81
C ILE A 159 -0.39 -5.65 9.02
N VAL A 160 -0.94 -4.77 9.85
CA VAL A 160 -2.38 -4.61 10.03
C VAL A 160 -2.75 -3.23 9.51
N HIS A 161 -3.57 -3.17 8.48
CA HIS A 161 -4.11 -1.90 7.99
C HIS A 161 -5.14 -1.34 8.97
N GLY A 162 -5.19 -0.02 9.10
CA GLY A 162 -6.19 0.64 9.92
C GLY A 162 -7.59 0.33 9.41
N ASN A 163 -8.51 0.02 10.33
CA ASN A 163 -9.92 -0.06 10.02
C ASN A 163 -10.45 1.36 9.81
N LEU A 164 -10.68 1.72 8.56
CA LEU A 164 -11.14 3.06 8.15
C LEU A 164 -12.67 3.14 7.99
N ASP A 165 -13.41 2.07 8.28
CA ASP A 165 -14.86 2.11 8.31
C ASP A 165 -15.32 3.07 9.40
N ALA A 166 -16.35 3.88 9.11
CA ALA A 166 -16.88 4.85 10.06
C ALA A 166 -17.66 4.14 11.19
N LEU A 167 -16.93 3.61 12.17
CA LEU A 167 -17.52 2.97 13.34
C LEU A 167 -18.18 4.01 14.26
N PRO A 168 -19.28 3.64 14.97
CA PRO A 168 -19.94 4.55 15.93
C PRO A 168 -19.00 5.10 17.00
N GLU A 169 -17.99 4.33 17.40
CA GLU A 169 -16.97 4.69 18.39
C GLU A 169 -16.13 5.89 17.95
N TYR A 170 -15.88 6.05 16.64
CA TYR A 170 -15.14 7.18 16.10
C TYR A 170 -15.87 8.52 16.27
N ASN A 171 -17.20 8.50 16.50
CA ASN A 171 -17.95 9.72 16.82
C ASN A 171 -17.53 10.39 18.13
N LYS A 172 -16.80 9.68 19.00
CA LYS A 172 -16.22 10.22 20.25
C LYS A 172 -14.92 10.98 20.02
N ILE A 173 -14.36 10.90 18.82
CA ILE A 173 -13.11 11.56 18.42
C ILE A 173 -13.46 12.89 17.77
N LEU A 174 -12.65 13.92 18.00
CA LEU A 174 -12.85 15.23 17.40
C LEU A 174 -12.86 15.11 15.86
N LYS A 175 -13.99 15.46 15.28
CA LYS A 175 -14.18 15.52 13.84
C LYS A 175 -13.80 16.91 13.34
N ASN A 176 -12.81 16.98 12.46
CA ASN A 176 -12.37 18.23 11.84
C ASN A 176 -13.28 18.65 10.68
N SER A 177 -13.57 17.73 9.76
CA SER A 177 -14.38 17.99 8.58
C SER A 177 -14.97 16.71 8.00
N THR A 178 -15.90 16.85 7.05
CA THR A 178 -16.31 15.77 6.15
C THR A 178 -16.00 16.21 4.72
N ILE A 179 -15.31 15.38 3.98
CA ILE A 179 -15.02 15.57 2.55
C ILE A 179 -15.71 14.49 1.72
N THR A 180 -15.80 14.70 0.41
CA THR A 180 -16.25 13.66 -0.53
C THR A 180 -15.06 13.13 -1.30
N ARG A 181 -14.86 11.81 -1.29
CA ARG A 181 -13.81 11.11 -2.03
C ARG A 181 -14.41 9.91 -2.74
N TYR A 182 -14.14 9.76 -4.05
CA TYR A 182 -14.72 8.68 -4.88
C TYR A 182 -16.25 8.54 -4.71
N SER A 183 -16.96 9.68 -4.61
CA SER A 183 -18.41 9.75 -4.38
C SER A 183 -18.88 9.25 -3.01
N ALA A 184 -17.98 8.99 -2.06
CA ALA A 184 -18.28 8.60 -0.68
C ALA A 184 -17.90 9.70 0.33
N PRO A 185 -18.66 9.87 1.43
CA PRO A 185 -18.30 10.78 2.50
C PRO A 185 -17.16 10.19 3.35
N VAL A 186 -16.15 11.02 3.65
CA VAL A 186 -15.02 10.69 4.51
C VAL A 186 -14.96 11.68 5.67
N ASP A 187 -14.99 11.19 6.91
CA ASP A 187 -14.81 12.02 8.09
C ASP A 187 -13.32 12.14 8.41
N ILE A 188 -12.87 13.37 8.59
CA ILE A 188 -11.48 13.67 8.98
C ILE A 188 -11.43 13.82 10.49
N LEU A 189 -10.65 12.98 11.14
CA LEU A 189 -10.55 12.90 12.61
C LEU A 189 -9.25 13.52 13.11
N VAL A 190 -9.33 14.14 14.30
CA VAL A 190 -8.18 14.71 15.04
C VAL A 190 -8.20 14.13 16.45
N PRO A 191 -7.65 12.93 16.67
CA PRO A 191 -7.62 12.33 17.99
C PRO A 191 -6.61 13.04 18.90
N SER A 192 -6.94 13.11 20.20
CA SER A 192 -6.01 13.53 21.24
C SER A 192 -5.14 12.36 21.74
N GLU A 193 -4.05 12.67 22.45
CA GLU A 193 -3.22 11.64 23.11
C GLU A 193 -4.02 10.75 24.07
N SER A 194 -4.96 11.33 24.80
CA SER A 194 -5.79 10.58 25.76
C SER A 194 -6.74 9.60 25.09
N GLN A 195 -7.10 9.84 23.81
CA GLN A 195 -7.97 8.96 23.02
C GLN A 195 -7.19 7.83 22.32
N TRP A 196 -5.86 7.98 22.19
CA TRP A 196 -5.04 7.04 21.45
C TRP A 196 -5.13 5.57 21.92
N PRO A 197 -5.09 5.23 23.23
CA PRO A 197 -5.15 3.85 23.67
C PRO A 197 -6.41 3.10 23.22
N GLU A 198 -7.56 3.78 23.26
CA GLU A 198 -8.82 3.21 22.80
C GLU A 198 -8.93 3.19 21.27
N LEU A 199 -8.50 4.27 20.61
CA LEU A 199 -8.45 4.34 19.15
C LEU A 199 -7.59 3.23 18.55
N ARG A 200 -6.40 2.96 19.14
CA ARG A 200 -5.50 1.90 18.68
C ARG A 200 -6.17 0.53 18.65
N LYS A 201 -6.99 0.21 19.66
CA LYS A 201 -7.71 -1.06 19.75
C LYS A 201 -8.77 -1.20 18.67
N LEU A 202 -9.47 -0.12 18.31
CA LEU A 202 -10.48 -0.09 17.26
C LEU A 202 -9.84 -0.11 15.85
N LEU A 203 -8.72 0.60 15.71
CA LEU A 203 -8.10 0.86 14.43
C LEU A 203 -7.41 -0.38 13.86
N PHE A 204 -6.73 -1.17 14.68
CA PHE A 204 -5.93 -2.32 14.23
C PHE A 204 -6.57 -3.65 14.61
N THR A 205 -7.82 -3.85 14.18
CA THR A 205 -8.63 -5.06 14.44
C THR A 205 -8.68 -6.05 13.26
N GLY A 206 -8.16 -5.64 12.09
CA GLY A 206 -8.17 -6.46 10.88
C GLY A 206 -7.16 -7.63 10.93
N ASP A 207 -7.27 -8.53 9.95
CA ASP A 207 -6.33 -9.61 9.78
C ASP A 207 -4.92 -9.08 9.42
N ALA A 208 -3.92 -9.66 10.05
CA ALA A 208 -2.54 -9.31 9.79
C ALA A 208 -2.05 -9.94 8.48
N LEU A 209 -1.50 -9.13 7.58
CA LEU A 209 -0.72 -9.61 6.45
C LEU A 209 0.66 -10.00 6.92
N SER A 210 1.07 -11.24 6.63
CA SER A 210 2.37 -11.77 7.05
C SER A 210 3.37 -11.71 5.90
N TYR A 211 4.60 -11.28 6.22
CA TYR A 211 5.75 -11.19 5.32
C TYR A 211 6.91 -11.94 5.93
N ILE A 212 7.61 -12.74 5.13
CA ILE A 212 8.75 -13.55 5.55
C ILE A 212 10.04 -12.84 5.16
N LYS A 213 10.97 -12.74 6.10
CA LYS A 213 12.29 -12.15 5.85
C LYS A 213 13.06 -13.04 4.89
N GLN A 214 13.56 -12.44 3.83
CA GLN A 214 14.42 -13.11 2.85
C GLN A 214 15.87 -13.11 3.35
N SER A 215 16.56 -14.22 3.16
CA SER A 215 17.98 -14.41 3.52
C SER A 215 18.90 -13.68 2.54
#